data_028e0aa82891904b5315be424c6f3b4c
#
_entry.id   028e0aa82891904b5315be424c6f3b4c
#
_cell.length_a   1.000
_cell.length_b   1.000
_cell.length_c   1.000
_cell.angle_alpha   90.00
_cell.angle_beta   90.00
_cell.angle_gamma   90.00
#
_symmetry.space_group_name_H-M   'P 1'
#
loop_
_entity.id
_entity.type
_entity.pdbx_description
1 polymer ?
#
loop_
_entity_poly.entity_id
_entity_poly.type
_entity_poly.pdbx_seq_one_letter_code
_entity_poly.pdbx_strand_id
1 'polypeptide(L)'
;MATATAARKPARKRATADYQIKDIGLAEWGRKEISIAEHEMPGLMSVRRKFGPKKPLAGVRITGSLHMTIQTAVLIETLQELGANVRWASCNIFSTQDHAAAAIAAAGTPVFAWKGETLEEYWDLTEKAISFPGGQGPQLVVDDGGDVTLLIHKGCELEEGSDWVNTSSGSHEEQVIKNILKRIHRQDPTRWTRIAKEWRGVSEETTTGVHRLYQMMEKGKLRVPAINVNDSVTKSKFDNLYGCRESLADGLKRATDVMIAGKVACVCGYGDVGKGSAFSLKGFGARVIVTEIDPINALQAAMEGFEVNTLESTLGTADIYVTTTGNRDIITLEHMRRMKDQAIVCNIGHFDNEIQVDRLNNSDAKRVNVKPQYDMYTFPGGRSMYLLAEGRLVNLGCATGHPSFVMSNSFTNQTLAQIDLWRNRDKYAVGVYRLPKHLDEEVARLHLEKIGAKLTKLTKEQAGYLGVPVEGPYKPEHYRY
;
A
#
# COMPACT_ATOMS: atom_id res chain seq x y z
N MET A 1 15.15 27.00 65.76
CA MET A 1 14.93 25.92 64.79
C MET A 1 14.13 26.49 63.64
N ALA A 2 14.76 26.73 62.49
CA ALA A 2 14.12 27.29 61.31
C ALA A 2 13.75 26.14 60.37
N THR A 3 12.45 25.98 60.10
CA THR A 3 11.95 24.99 59.16
C THR A 3 12.08 25.52 57.71
N ALA A 4 12.96 24.86 56.94
CA ALA A 4 13.13 25.16 55.51
C ALA A 4 11.91 24.62 54.72
N THR A 5 11.19 25.51 54.06
CA THR A 5 10.09 25.20 53.16
C THR A 5 10.71 24.82 51.79
N ALA A 6 10.60 23.56 51.40
CA ALA A 6 11.03 23.07 50.11
C ALA A 6 10.12 23.61 49.00
N ALA A 7 10.66 24.39 48.07
CA ALA A 7 9.97 24.87 46.90
C ALA A 7 9.63 23.72 45.95
N ARG A 8 8.33 23.48 45.69
CA ARG A 8 7.82 22.58 44.69
C ARG A 8 8.23 23.08 43.27
N LYS A 9 9.04 22.28 42.55
CA LYS A 9 9.32 22.52 41.13
C LYS A 9 7.97 22.51 40.33
N PRO A 10 7.76 23.45 39.41
CA PRO A 10 6.55 23.45 38.61
C PRO A 10 6.49 22.17 37.77
N ALA A 11 5.34 21.51 37.75
CA ALA A 11 5.05 20.36 36.91
C ALA A 11 5.25 20.76 35.44
N ARG A 12 6.17 20.10 34.73
CA ARG A 12 6.27 20.19 33.27
C ARG A 12 4.89 19.87 32.71
N LYS A 13 4.26 20.83 31.99
CA LYS A 13 3.07 20.55 31.16
C LYS A 13 3.47 19.36 30.27
N ARG A 14 2.75 18.24 30.41
CA ARG A 14 2.84 17.13 29.43
C ARG A 14 2.53 17.74 28.09
N ALA A 15 3.50 17.73 27.16
CA ALA A 15 3.23 18.01 25.77
C ALA A 15 2.10 17.08 25.32
N THR A 16 1.08 17.62 24.71
CA THR A 16 0.03 16.80 24.09
C THR A 16 0.73 15.86 23.12
N ALA A 17 0.52 14.56 23.27
CA ALA A 17 1.14 13.55 22.43
C ALA A 17 0.74 13.80 20.97
N ASP A 18 1.76 13.90 20.08
CA ASP A 18 1.55 14.16 18.65
C ASP A 18 1.30 12.84 17.89
N TYR A 19 0.22 12.15 18.24
CA TYR A 19 -0.26 10.95 17.54
C TYR A 19 -1.76 10.75 17.78
N GLN A 20 -2.40 9.98 16.89
CA GLN A 20 -3.77 9.45 17.06
C GLN A 20 -3.80 8.00 16.62
N ILE A 21 -3.99 7.10 17.58
CA ILE A 21 -4.00 5.65 17.40
C ILE A 21 -5.09 5.02 18.27
N LYS A 22 -5.37 3.75 18.05
CA LYS A 22 -6.43 3.03 18.78
C LYS A 22 -6.15 2.89 20.27
N ASP A 23 -5.00 2.33 20.62
CA ASP A 23 -4.61 2.04 22.01
C ASP A 23 -3.08 1.96 22.13
N ILE A 24 -2.50 2.87 22.91
CA ILE A 24 -1.06 2.90 23.20
C ILE A 24 -0.60 1.69 24.04
N GLY A 25 -1.52 1.07 24.78
CA GLY A 25 -1.24 -0.12 25.60
C GLY A 25 -0.78 -1.34 24.80
N LEU A 26 -1.00 -1.34 23.48
CA LEU A 26 -0.55 -2.41 22.56
C LEU A 26 0.95 -2.30 22.17
N ALA A 27 1.66 -1.26 22.62
CA ALA A 27 3.01 -0.95 22.16
C ALA A 27 4.03 -2.07 22.43
N GLU A 28 3.96 -2.73 23.59
CA GLU A 28 4.87 -3.83 23.92
C GLU A 28 4.70 -5.03 23.00
N TRP A 29 3.46 -5.38 22.67
CA TRP A 29 3.18 -6.43 21.69
C TRP A 29 3.75 -6.05 20.33
N GLY A 30 3.43 -4.85 19.82
CA GLY A 30 3.92 -4.36 18.54
C GLY A 30 5.46 -4.38 18.47
N ARG A 31 6.16 -4.00 19.53
CA ARG A 31 7.63 -4.03 19.57
C ARG A 31 8.20 -5.44 19.42
N LYS A 32 7.56 -6.43 20.02
CA LYS A 32 7.98 -7.84 19.89
C LYS A 32 7.85 -8.31 18.44
N GLU A 33 6.74 -8.01 17.77
CA GLU A 33 6.54 -8.40 16.38
C GLU A 33 7.44 -7.61 15.40
N ILE A 34 7.67 -6.32 15.64
CA ILE A 34 8.64 -5.54 14.85
C ILE A 34 10.04 -6.17 14.95
N SER A 35 10.47 -6.60 16.12
CA SER A 35 11.78 -7.26 16.30
C SER A 35 11.87 -8.56 15.51
N ILE A 36 10.78 -9.32 15.40
CA ILE A 36 10.74 -10.53 14.55
C ILE A 36 10.82 -10.14 13.08
N ALA A 37 10.06 -9.12 12.65
CA ALA A 37 10.04 -8.65 11.27
C ALA A 37 11.43 -8.15 10.82
N GLU A 38 12.18 -7.47 11.67
CA GLU A 38 13.55 -7.03 11.38
C GLU A 38 14.46 -8.19 10.95
N HIS A 39 14.33 -9.37 11.56
CA HIS A 39 15.08 -10.57 11.17
C HIS A 39 14.70 -11.06 9.76
N GLU A 40 13.47 -10.84 9.34
CA GLU A 40 12.95 -11.24 8.04
C GLU A 40 13.04 -10.15 6.96
N MET A 41 13.59 -8.96 7.31
CA MET A 41 13.70 -7.80 6.40
C MET A 41 15.17 -7.42 6.13
N PRO A 42 15.97 -8.31 5.53
CA PRO A 42 17.43 -8.15 5.40
C PRO A 42 17.83 -6.93 4.55
N GLY A 43 17.02 -6.55 3.56
CA GLY A 43 17.26 -5.37 2.74
C GLY A 43 17.27 -4.09 3.55
N LEU A 44 16.20 -3.83 4.31
CA LEU A 44 16.12 -2.64 5.18
C LEU A 44 17.19 -2.64 6.25
N MET A 45 17.45 -3.77 6.89
CA MET A 45 18.48 -3.88 7.91
C MET A 45 19.89 -3.64 7.34
N SER A 46 20.14 -4.03 6.10
CA SER A 46 21.39 -3.73 5.39
C SER A 46 21.50 -2.25 5.04
N VAL A 47 20.40 -1.61 4.62
CA VAL A 47 20.35 -0.16 4.39
C VAL A 47 20.61 0.62 5.67
N ARG A 48 20.03 0.23 6.81
CA ARG A 48 20.36 0.85 8.13
C ARG A 48 21.85 0.77 8.41
N ARG A 49 22.47 -0.41 8.28
CA ARG A 49 23.92 -0.58 8.52
C ARG A 49 24.77 0.24 7.57
N LYS A 50 24.44 0.28 6.27
CA LYS A 50 25.23 0.93 5.22
C LYS A 50 25.11 2.46 5.25
N PHE A 51 23.93 2.98 5.49
CA PHE A 51 23.62 4.41 5.34
C PHE A 51 23.32 5.12 6.68
N GLY A 52 22.89 4.40 7.72
CA GLY A 52 22.56 4.98 9.03
C GLY A 52 23.67 5.87 9.61
N PRO A 53 24.95 5.44 9.61
CA PRO A 53 26.05 6.29 10.09
C PRO A 53 26.22 7.59 9.31
N LYS A 54 25.81 7.63 8.03
CA LYS A 54 25.96 8.78 7.14
C LYS A 54 24.76 9.73 7.16
N LYS A 55 23.64 9.31 7.73
CA LYS A 55 22.37 10.05 7.83
C LYS A 55 21.97 10.81 6.56
N PRO A 56 21.79 10.13 5.41
CA PRO A 56 21.57 10.78 4.11
C PRO A 56 20.29 11.61 4.05
N LEU A 57 19.36 11.42 4.98
CA LEU A 57 18.08 12.12 5.10
C LEU A 57 18.03 13.01 6.36
N ALA A 58 19.20 13.46 6.86
CA ALA A 58 19.27 14.29 8.06
C ALA A 58 18.38 15.52 7.98
N GLY A 59 17.39 15.62 8.90
CA GLY A 59 16.46 16.73 9.01
C GLY A 59 15.35 16.78 7.94
N VAL A 60 15.31 15.83 7.01
CA VAL A 60 14.28 15.78 5.97
C VAL A 60 12.93 15.39 6.58
N ARG A 61 11.90 16.17 6.28
CA ARG A 61 10.52 15.88 6.67
C ARG A 61 9.89 14.93 5.66
N ILE A 62 9.47 13.76 6.14
CA ILE A 62 8.82 12.72 5.31
C ILE A 62 7.42 12.45 5.86
N THR A 63 6.41 12.61 5.01
CA THR A 63 5.08 12.05 5.28
C THR A 63 4.94 10.72 4.57
N GLY A 64 4.51 9.70 5.30
CA GLY A 64 4.08 8.43 4.72
C GLY A 64 2.57 8.28 4.77
N SER A 65 1.99 7.80 3.68
CA SER A 65 0.63 7.29 3.59
C SER A 65 0.70 5.90 2.96
N LEU A 66 0.92 4.91 3.81
CA LEU A 66 1.09 3.51 3.44
C LEU A 66 0.61 2.65 4.61
N HIS A 67 0.06 1.47 4.32
CA HIS A 67 -0.51 0.55 5.31
C HIS A 67 0.30 0.49 6.61
N MET A 68 -0.26 0.88 7.75
CA MET A 68 0.45 0.92 9.04
C MET A 68 0.57 -0.49 9.64
N THR A 69 1.42 -1.30 9.05
CA THR A 69 1.69 -2.69 9.44
C THR A 69 3.00 -2.79 10.25
N ILE A 70 3.27 -3.99 10.76
CA ILE A 70 4.55 -4.31 11.41
C ILE A 70 5.73 -4.06 10.46
N GLN A 71 5.61 -4.41 9.18
CA GLN A 71 6.65 -4.21 8.18
C GLN A 71 6.88 -2.72 7.91
N THR A 72 5.80 -1.94 7.88
CA THR A 72 5.87 -0.48 7.75
C THR A 72 6.53 0.17 8.95
N ALA A 73 6.35 -0.39 10.15
CA ALA A 73 7.07 0.08 11.33
C ALA A 73 8.59 -0.04 11.14
N VAL A 74 9.08 -1.14 10.54
CA VAL A 74 10.51 -1.31 10.20
C VAL A 74 10.97 -0.28 9.15
N LEU A 75 10.12 0.06 8.16
CA LEU A 75 10.41 1.13 7.18
C LEU A 75 10.52 2.49 7.88
N ILE A 76 9.56 2.85 8.73
CA ILE A 76 9.55 4.12 9.48
C ILE A 76 10.83 4.27 10.28
N GLU A 77 11.19 3.27 11.07
CA GLU A 77 12.40 3.29 11.88
C GLU A 77 13.67 3.32 11.02
N THR A 78 13.64 2.70 9.83
CA THR A 78 14.75 2.80 8.87
C THR A 78 14.93 4.24 8.38
N LEU A 79 13.86 4.91 7.96
CA LEU A 79 13.92 6.30 7.52
C LEU A 79 14.42 7.24 8.65
N GLN A 80 14.01 6.98 9.89
CA GLN A 80 14.48 7.72 11.07
C GLN A 80 15.97 7.46 11.36
N GLU A 81 16.41 6.22 11.26
CA GLU A 81 17.84 5.87 11.41
C GLU A 81 18.69 6.56 10.33
N LEU A 82 18.12 6.80 9.15
CA LEU A 82 18.73 7.60 8.09
C LEU A 82 18.68 9.11 8.33
N GLY A 83 18.05 9.56 9.44
CA GLY A 83 17.99 10.95 9.89
C GLY A 83 16.72 11.71 9.55
N ALA A 84 15.69 11.08 8.98
CA ALA A 84 14.46 11.74 8.63
C ALA A 84 13.57 12.05 9.85
N ASN A 85 12.79 13.13 9.74
CA ASN A 85 11.65 13.43 10.61
C ASN A 85 10.39 12.87 9.95
N VAL A 86 9.81 11.82 10.51
CA VAL A 86 8.73 11.06 9.89
C VAL A 86 7.39 11.33 10.58
N ARG A 87 6.33 11.46 9.79
CA ARG A 87 4.92 11.42 10.20
C ARG A 87 4.19 10.42 9.32
N TRP A 88 3.26 9.66 9.87
CA TRP A 88 2.67 8.51 9.16
C TRP A 88 1.17 8.41 9.33
N ALA A 89 0.45 8.14 8.23
CA ALA A 89 -0.94 7.70 8.19
C ALA A 89 -1.05 6.37 7.44
N SER A 90 -2.15 5.66 7.59
CA SER A 90 -2.44 4.50 6.74
C SER A 90 -3.01 4.97 5.39
N CYS A 91 -2.94 4.11 4.38
CA CYS A 91 -3.56 4.32 3.06
C CYS A 91 -4.85 3.49 2.88
N ASN A 92 -5.37 2.88 3.95
CA ASN A 92 -6.60 2.09 3.90
C ASN A 92 -7.22 1.96 5.29
N ILE A 93 -8.54 2.11 5.39
CA ILE A 93 -9.30 2.12 6.65
C ILE A 93 -9.26 0.80 7.44
N PHE A 94 -8.91 -0.33 6.80
CA PHE A 94 -8.91 -1.65 7.44
C PHE A 94 -7.52 -2.29 7.56
N SER A 95 -6.46 -1.65 7.05
CA SER A 95 -5.14 -2.28 6.95
C SER A 95 -4.21 -2.05 8.13
N THR A 96 -4.52 -1.10 9.00
CA THR A 96 -3.68 -0.80 10.18
C THR A 96 -3.62 -1.99 11.14
N GLN A 97 -2.42 -2.32 11.59
CA GLN A 97 -2.18 -3.16 12.74
C GLN A 97 -2.01 -2.25 13.97
N ASP A 98 -3.03 -2.18 14.84
CA ASP A 98 -3.08 -1.22 15.95
C ASP A 98 -1.87 -1.33 16.89
N HIS A 99 -1.34 -2.52 17.08
CA HIS A 99 -0.12 -2.75 17.89
C HIS A 99 1.16 -2.22 17.20
N ALA A 100 1.22 -2.22 15.85
CA ALA A 100 2.32 -1.60 15.13
C ALA A 100 2.28 -0.08 15.29
N ALA A 101 1.10 0.53 15.09
CA ALA A 101 0.89 1.97 15.30
C ALA A 101 1.26 2.38 16.73
N ALA A 102 0.84 1.58 17.74
CA ALA A 102 1.15 1.82 19.14
C ALA A 102 2.65 1.77 19.44
N ALA A 103 3.38 0.80 18.89
CA ALA A 103 4.82 0.66 19.10
C ALA A 103 5.59 1.86 18.54
N ILE A 104 5.24 2.33 17.36
CA ILE A 104 5.88 3.47 16.69
C ILE A 104 5.52 4.78 17.39
N ALA A 105 4.27 4.97 17.81
CA ALA A 105 3.85 6.13 18.59
C ALA A 105 4.53 6.18 19.97
N ALA A 106 4.66 5.04 20.67
CA ALA A 106 5.38 4.95 21.94
C ALA A 106 6.88 5.25 21.82
N ALA A 107 7.48 4.97 20.64
CA ALA A 107 8.87 5.34 20.34
C ALA A 107 9.01 6.84 20.02
N GLY A 108 7.93 7.61 19.97
CA GLY A 108 7.92 9.07 19.77
C GLY A 108 7.70 9.52 18.33
N THR A 109 7.36 8.62 17.42
CA THR A 109 7.00 8.98 16.04
C THR A 109 5.54 9.37 15.95
N PRO A 110 5.19 10.50 15.33
CA PRO A 110 3.80 10.86 15.04
C PRO A 110 3.15 9.86 14.08
N VAL A 111 2.18 9.10 14.57
CA VAL A 111 1.36 8.15 13.80
C VAL A 111 -0.11 8.48 13.97
N PHE A 112 -0.83 8.47 12.86
CA PHE A 112 -2.25 8.82 12.75
C PHE A 112 -2.96 7.68 11.99
N ALA A 113 -3.28 6.60 12.69
CA ALA A 113 -3.90 5.43 12.07
C ALA A 113 -4.49 4.47 13.11
N TRP A 114 -5.64 3.85 12.78
CA TRP A 114 -6.18 2.67 13.48
C TRP A 114 -7.00 1.80 12.53
N LYS A 115 -7.22 0.55 12.90
CA LYS A 115 -8.06 -0.35 12.10
C LYS A 115 -9.54 -0.03 12.32
N GLY A 116 -10.26 0.19 11.22
CA GLY A 116 -11.69 0.48 11.25
C GLY A 116 -12.01 1.98 11.33
N GLU A 117 -11.18 2.82 10.72
CA GLU A 117 -11.46 4.23 10.50
C GLU A 117 -12.72 4.41 9.64
N THR A 118 -13.47 5.48 9.88
CA THR A 118 -14.42 6.00 8.89
C THR A 118 -13.68 6.75 7.80
N LEU A 119 -14.32 7.05 6.66
CA LEU A 119 -13.67 7.83 5.60
C LEU A 119 -13.34 9.25 6.07
N GLU A 120 -14.18 9.86 6.92
CA GLU A 120 -13.91 11.16 7.52
C GLU A 120 -12.67 11.14 8.42
N GLU A 121 -12.57 10.12 9.28
CA GLU A 121 -11.40 9.93 10.15
C GLU A 121 -10.14 9.70 9.32
N TYR A 122 -10.19 8.82 8.32
CA TYR A 122 -9.08 8.50 7.42
C TYR A 122 -8.49 9.75 6.77
N TRP A 123 -9.31 10.59 6.16
CA TRP A 123 -8.85 11.79 5.48
C TRP A 123 -8.38 12.88 6.46
N ASP A 124 -8.99 12.98 7.66
CA ASP A 124 -8.51 13.84 8.75
C ASP A 124 -7.13 13.40 9.26
N LEU A 125 -6.89 12.10 9.39
CA LEU A 125 -5.62 11.54 9.84
C LEU A 125 -4.53 11.71 8.79
N THR A 126 -4.87 11.54 7.52
CA THR A 126 -3.97 11.81 6.39
C THR A 126 -3.53 13.29 6.39
N GLU A 127 -4.46 14.21 6.61
CA GLU A 127 -4.16 15.64 6.74
C GLU A 127 -3.22 15.94 7.92
N LYS A 128 -3.41 15.28 9.06
CA LYS A 128 -2.52 15.42 10.23
C LYS A 128 -1.12 14.89 9.96
N ALA A 129 -0.98 13.83 9.19
CA ALA A 129 0.33 13.32 8.79
C ALA A 129 1.08 14.30 7.86
N ILE A 130 0.37 15.09 7.05
CA ILE A 130 0.95 16.15 6.22
C ILE A 130 1.40 17.36 7.06
N SER A 131 0.85 17.54 8.26
CA SER A 131 1.04 18.74 9.08
C SER A 131 2.22 18.62 10.01
N PHE A 132 3.34 19.23 9.66
CA PHE A 132 4.51 19.35 10.55
C PHE A 132 4.40 20.59 11.45
N PRO A 133 5.11 20.58 12.61
CA PRO A 133 5.15 21.75 13.49
C PRO A 133 5.58 23.03 12.77
N GLY A 134 5.02 24.16 13.19
CA GLY A 134 5.30 25.48 12.58
C GLY A 134 4.61 25.72 11.24
N GLY A 135 3.57 24.94 10.91
CA GLY A 135 2.81 25.09 9.66
C GLY A 135 3.56 24.60 8.42
N GLN A 136 4.60 23.80 8.62
CA GLN A 136 5.38 23.17 7.55
C GLN A 136 4.66 21.94 6.99
N GLY A 137 5.05 21.52 5.78
CA GLY A 137 4.65 20.25 5.19
C GLY A 137 5.83 19.30 4.97
N PRO A 138 5.59 18.15 4.32
CA PRO A 138 6.65 17.24 3.95
C PRO A 138 7.56 17.83 2.87
N GLN A 139 8.82 17.39 2.88
CA GLN A 139 9.75 17.63 1.78
C GLN A 139 9.81 16.43 0.84
N LEU A 140 9.53 15.24 1.36
CA LEU A 140 9.35 14.02 0.59
C LEU A 140 8.08 13.30 1.06
N VAL A 141 7.51 12.51 0.17
CA VAL A 141 6.32 11.69 0.44
C VAL A 141 6.61 10.23 0.06
N VAL A 142 6.21 9.31 0.93
CA VAL A 142 6.05 7.88 0.62
C VAL A 142 4.55 7.64 0.51
N ASP A 143 4.07 7.35 -0.68
CA ASP A 143 2.63 7.22 -0.95
C ASP A 143 2.29 5.81 -1.45
N ASP A 144 1.07 5.37 -1.18
CA ASP A 144 0.51 4.10 -1.63
C ASP A 144 -0.95 4.32 -2.03
N GLY A 145 -1.17 4.52 -3.32
CA GLY A 145 -2.43 4.95 -3.91
C GLY A 145 -2.50 6.45 -4.22
N GLY A 146 -1.51 7.23 -3.77
CA GLY A 146 -1.36 8.64 -4.11
C GLY A 146 -2.31 9.58 -3.36
N ASP A 147 -2.71 9.28 -2.13
CA ASP A 147 -3.70 10.08 -1.40
C ASP A 147 -3.12 11.35 -0.79
N VAL A 148 -1.92 11.31 -0.23
CA VAL A 148 -1.19 12.54 0.18
C VAL A 148 -0.90 13.40 -1.04
N THR A 149 -0.44 12.80 -2.12
CA THR A 149 -0.20 13.46 -3.41
C THR A 149 -1.47 14.14 -3.91
N LEU A 150 -2.62 13.45 -3.87
CA LEU A 150 -3.92 14.00 -4.27
C LEU A 150 -4.31 15.21 -3.43
N LEU A 151 -4.21 15.13 -2.10
CA LEU A 151 -4.59 16.24 -1.21
C LEU A 151 -3.75 17.48 -1.48
N ILE A 152 -2.43 17.35 -1.64
CA ILE A 152 -1.55 18.50 -1.91
C ILE A 152 -1.90 19.11 -3.26
N HIS A 153 -2.08 18.30 -4.32
CA HIS A 153 -2.44 18.80 -5.66
C HIS A 153 -3.80 19.50 -5.67
N LYS A 154 -4.83 18.84 -5.11
CA LYS A 154 -6.19 19.41 -5.04
C LYS A 154 -6.28 20.64 -4.17
N GLY A 155 -5.52 20.67 -3.09
CA GLY A 155 -5.39 21.85 -2.26
C GLY A 155 -4.77 23.03 -2.99
N CYS A 156 -3.68 22.80 -3.74
CA CYS A 156 -3.09 23.84 -4.60
C CYS A 156 -4.05 24.30 -5.70
N GLU A 157 -4.72 23.37 -6.39
CA GLU A 157 -5.73 23.72 -7.41
C GLU A 157 -6.83 24.61 -6.83
N LEU A 158 -7.30 24.33 -5.60
CA LEU A 158 -8.28 25.15 -4.91
C LEU A 158 -7.75 26.56 -4.64
N GLU A 159 -6.53 26.69 -4.12
CA GLU A 159 -5.88 27.99 -3.85
C GLU A 159 -5.60 28.78 -5.15
N GLU A 160 -5.46 28.12 -6.27
CA GLU A 160 -5.30 28.67 -7.61
C GLU A 160 -6.65 29.03 -8.28
N GLY A 161 -7.78 28.84 -7.56
CA GLY A 161 -9.10 29.24 -8.02
C GLY A 161 -9.93 28.16 -8.71
N SER A 162 -9.55 26.88 -8.57
CA SER A 162 -10.38 25.75 -9.06
C SER A 162 -11.68 25.65 -8.30
N ASP A 163 -12.80 25.53 -9.01
CA ASP A 163 -14.14 25.33 -8.44
C ASP A 163 -14.50 23.86 -8.21
N TRP A 164 -13.58 22.92 -8.41
CA TRP A 164 -13.84 21.48 -8.27
C TRP A 164 -14.51 21.09 -6.93
N VAL A 165 -14.11 21.73 -5.84
CA VAL A 165 -14.69 21.41 -4.52
C VAL A 165 -16.18 21.75 -4.41
N ASN A 166 -16.74 22.56 -5.31
CA ASN A 166 -18.15 22.97 -5.34
C ASN A 166 -18.98 22.16 -6.38
N THR A 167 -18.34 21.32 -7.20
CA THR A 167 -19.05 20.45 -8.15
C THR A 167 -19.73 19.28 -7.43
N SER A 168 -20.65 18.58 -8.10
CA SER A 168 -21.22 17.33 -7.60
C SER A 168 -20.13 16.28 -7.39
N SER A 169 -20.30 15.40 -6.42
CA SER A 169 -19.36 14.33 -6.11
C SER A 169 -19.82 13.00 -6.72
N GLY A 170 -18.87 12.26 -7.31
CA GLY A 170 -19.12 10.94 -7.86
C GLY A 170 -19.17 9.82 -6.80
N SER A 171 -18.68 10.09 -5.59
CA SER A 171 -18.66 9.15 -4.47
C SER A 171 -18.74 9.87 -3.14
N HIS A 172 -19.04 9.11 -2.07
CA HIS A 172 -19.00 9.63 -0.70
C HIS A 172 -17.58 10.09 -0.32
N GLU A 173 -16.57 9.32 -0.68
CA GLU A 173 -15.18 9.66 -0.41
C GLU A 173 -14.75 10.97 -1.08
N GLU A 174 -15.12 11.19 -2.35
CA GLU A 174 -14.86 12.47 -3.03
C GLU A 174 -15.51 13.64 -2.29
N GLN A 175 -16.73 13.45 -1.75
CA GLN A 175 -17.40 14.48 -0.95
C GLN A 175 -16.64 14.78 0.35
N VAL A 176 -16.10 13.76 1.03
CA VAL A 176 -15.28 13.93 2.23
C VAL A 176 -14.03 14.73 1.92
N ILE A 177 -13.30 14.40 0.86
CA ILE A 177 -12.10 15.14 0.40
C ILE A 177 -12.43 16.61 0.14
N LYS A 178 -13.51 16.89 -0.60
CA LYS A 178 -13.97 18.27 -0.87
C LYS A 178 -14.27 19.05 0.40
N ASN A 179 -14.93 18.41 1.37
CA ASN A 179 -15.27 19.04 2.65
C ASN A 179 -14.02 19.40 3.46
N ILE A 180 -13.05 18.50 3.52
CA ILE A 180 -11.77 18.73 4.22
C ILE A 180 -11.00 19.87 3.56
N LEU A 181 -10.86 19.87 2.25
CA LEU A 181 -10.17 20.95 1.52
C LEU A 181 -10.83 22.30 1.74
N LYS A 182 -12.17 22.38 1.69
CA LYS A 182 -12.92 23.61 2.02
C LYS A 182 -12.66 24.08 3.45
N ARG A 183 -12.67 23.16 4.42
CA ARG A 183 -12.41 23.46 5.83
C ARG A 183 -11.01 24.06 6.00
N ILE A 184 -10.00 23.41 5.43
CA ILE A 184 -8.61 23.84 5.52
C ILE A 184 -8.41 25.18 4.84
N HIS A 185 -8.92 25.38 3.64
CA HIS A 185 -8.80 26.64 2.90
C HIS A 185 -9.39 27.83 3.63
N ARG A 186 -10.50 27.66 4.38
CA ARG A 186 -11.07 28.72 5.23
C ARG A 186 -10.15 29.11 6.39
N GLN A 187 -9.38 28.15 6.92
CA GLN A 187 -8.48 28.36 8.06
C GLN A 187 -7.13 28.93 7.63
N ASP A 188 -6.59 28.49 6.53
CA ASP A 188 -5.30 28.88 5.97
C ASP A 188 -5.34 28.82 4.43
N PRO A 189 -5.72 29.95 3.76
CA PRO A 189 -5.93 29.99 2.32
C PRO A 189 -4.69 29.80 1.46
N THR A 190 -3.50 29.74 2.05
CA THR A 190 -2.21 29.59 1.34
C THR A 190 -1.42 28.38 1.77
N ARG A 191 -2.04 27.49 2.55
CA ARG A 191 -1.38 26.33 3.16
C ARG A 191 -0.77 25.39 2.13
N TRP A 192 -1.55 25.00 1.14
CA TRP A 192 -1.13 23.99 0.17
C TRP A 192 -0.03 24.49 -0.76
N THR A 193 -0.14 25.73 -1.22
CA THR A 193 0.91 26.37 -2.01
C THR A 193 2.21 26.52 -1.21
N ARG A 194 2.13 26.81 0.09
CA ARG A 194 3.29 26.87 0.98
C ARG A 194 3.94 25.48 1.13
N ILE A 195 3.15 24.44 1.33
CA ILE A 195 3.63 23.04 1.40
C ILE A 195 4.29 22.63 0.07
N ALA A 196 3.63 22.88 -1.05
CA ALA A 196 4.14 22.51 -2.38
C ALA A 196 5.48 23.16 -2.72
N LYS A 197 5.77 24.37 -2.20
CA LYS A 197 7.07 25.04 -2.41
C LYS A 197 8.26 24.28 -1.80
N GLU A 198 8.03 23.55 -0.70
CA GLU A 198 9.07 22.78 -0.02
C GLU A 198 9.11 21.33 -0.44
N TRP A 199 8.04 20.83 -1.06
CA TRP A 199 7.91 19.45 -1.50
C TRP A 199 8.86 19.16 -2.67
N ARG A 200 9.67 18.10 -2.57
CA ARG A 200 10.77 17.78 -3.51
C ARG A 200 10.56 16.49 -4.28
N GLY A 201 9.60 15.68 -3.88
CA GLY A 201 9.31 14.44 -4.59
C GLY A 201 8.43 13.47 -3.81
N VAL A 202 7.97 12.47 -4.53
CA VAL A 202 7.16 11.36 -4.02
C VAL A 202 7.68 10.04 -4.55
N SER A 203 7.63 8.99 -3.74
CA SER A 203 7.77 7.61 -4.21
C SER A 203 6.44 6.87 -4.00
N GLU A 204 5.99 6.19 -5.06
CA GLU A 204 4.67 5.55 -5.11
C GLU A 204 4.80 4.04 -5.14
N GLU A 205 4.06 3.37 -4.25
CA GLU A 205 4.12 1.93 -4.02
C GLU A 205 3.26 1.11 -4.98
N THR A 206 2.09 1.62 -5.39
CA THR A 206 1.07 0.78 -6.03
C THR A 206 0.70 1.22 -7.45
N THR A 207 0.29 0.26 -8.27
CA THR A 207 -0.11 0.47 -9.68
C THR A 207 -1.12 1.60 -9.84
N THR A 208 -2.11 1.70 -8.96
CA THR A 208 -3.17 2.71 -9.09
C THR A 208 -2.66 4.13 -8.81
N GLY A 209 -1.79 4.28 -7.81
CA GLY A 209 -1.13 5.56 -7.54
C GLY A 209 -0.20 5.97 -8.68
N VAL A 210 0.57 5.02 -9.22
CA VAL A 210 1.42 5.23 -10.41
C VAL A 210 0.60 5.70 -11.61
N HIS A 211 -0.56 5.07 -11.87
CA HIS A 211 -1.46 5.50 -12.94
C HIS A 211 -1.94 6.94 -12.74
N ARG A 212 -2.30 7.31 -11.50
CA ARG A 212 -2.67 8.67 -11.12
C ARG A 212 -1.53 9.67 -11.39
N LEU A 213 -0.29 9.31 -11.07
CA LEU A 213 0.89 10.15 -11.34
C LEU A 213 1.12 10.37 -12.82
N TYR A 214 1.02 9.32 -13.66
CA TYR A 214 1.12 9.45 -15.12
C TYR A 214 0.02 10.34 -15.68
N GLN A 215 -1.23 10.18 -15.24
CA GLN A 215 -2.33 11.06 -15.66
C GLN A 215 -2.10 12.54 -15.28
N MET A 216 -1.54 12.80 -14.09
CA MET A 216 -1.19 14.17 -13.68
C MET A 216 -0.04 14.71 -14.54
N MET A 217 0.95 13.90 -14.87
CA MET A 217 2.06 14.29 -15.74
C MET A 217 1.59 14.62 -17.16
N GLU A 218 0.78 13.75 -17.78
CA GLU A 218 0.22 13.96 -19.12
C GLU A 218 -0.63 15.22 -19.21
N LYS A 219 -1.36 15.56 -18.14
CA LYS A 219 -2.16 16.79 -18.05
C LYS A 219 -1.35 18.03 -17.66
N GLY A 220 -0.02 17.90 -17.48
CA GLY A 220 0.86 19.00 -17.03
C GLY A 220 0.55 19.51 -15.62
N LYS A 221 -0.06 18.67 -14.78
CA LYS A 221 -0.50 19.02 -13.42
C LYS A 221 0.40 18.50 -12.30
N LEU A 222 1.26 17.53 -12.61
CA LEU A 222 2.23 17.01 -11.64
C LEU A 222 3.17 18.14 -11.18
N ARG A 223 3.40 18.25 -9.87
CA ARG A 223 4.12 19.39 -9.28
C ARG A 223 5.55 19.04 -8.86
N VAL A 224 5.87 17.77 -8.72
CA VAL A 224 7.17 17.27 -8.25
C VAL A 224 7.61 16.04 -9.04
N PRO A 225 8.90 15.71 -9.05
CA PRO A 225 9.34 14.41 -9.54
C PRO A 225 8.76 13.28 -8.70
N ALA A 226 8.39 12.20 -9.36
CA ALA A 226 7.85 11.01 -8.74
C ALA A 226 8.68 9.78 -9.13
N ILE A 227 9.02 8.92 -8.17
CA ILE A 227 9.60 7.60 -8.46
C ILE A 227 8.50 6.54 -8.36
N ASN A 228 8.25 5.88 -9.46
CA ASN A 228 7.40 4.71 -9.56
C ASN A 228 8.17 3.49 -9.01
N VAL A 229 7.96 3.19 -7.74
CA VAL A 229 8.54 2.02 -7.08
C VAL A 229 7.83 0.74 -7.50
N ASN A 230 6.52 0.81 -7.79
CA ASN A 230 5.73 -0.36 -8.20
C ASN A 230 6.36 -1.12 -9.38
N ASP A 231 6.95 -0.40 -10.35
CA ASP A 231 7.50 -1.00 -11.56
C ASP A 231 9.00 -1.39 -11.43
N SER A 232 9.61 -1.22 -10.26
CA SER A 232 10.87 -1.88 -9.93
C SER A 232 10.65 -3.41 -10.00
N VAL A 233 11.57 -4.15 -10.63
CA VAL A 233 11.39 -5.60 -10.79
C VAL A 233 11.35 -6.31 -9.44
N THR A 234 12.21 -5.90 -8.51
CA THR A 234 12.24 -6.43 -7.14
C THR A 234 11.02 -6.01 -6.30
N LYS A 235 10.15 -5.13 -6.82
CA LYS A 235 8.83 -4.86 -6.24
C LYS A 235 7.74 -5.64 -6.97
N SER A 236 7.50 -5.36 -8.25
CA SER A 236 6.35 -5.92 -8.98
C SER A 236 6.38 -7.45 -9.09
N LYS A 237 7.55 -8.03 -9.34
CA LYS A 237 7.71 -9.50 -9.48
C LYS A 237 7.85 -10.23 -8.14
N PHE A 238 7.93 -9.50 -7.02
CA PHE A 238 8.04 -10.05 -5.67
C PHE A 238 6.80 -9.75 -4.85
N ASP A 239 6.51 -8.49 -4.57
CA ASP A 239 5.36 -8.04 -3.79
C ASP A 239 4.03 -8.46 -4.45
N ASN A 240 3.78 -7.98 -5.67
CA ASN A 240 2.51 -8.25 -6.36
C ASN A 240 2.32 -9.74 -6.66
N LEU A 241 3.40 -10.48 -6.92
CA LEU A 241 3.36 -11.90 -7.26
C LEU A 241 3.43 -12.78 -5.99
N TYR A 242 4.58 -12.80 -5.32
CA TYR A 242 4.80 -13.69 -4.17
C TYR A 242 4.04 -13.23 -2.94
N GLY A 243 3.89 -11.91 -2.74
CA GLY A 243 3.10 -11.36 -1.65
C GLY A 243 1.64 -11.79 -1.73
N CYS A 244 1.01 -11.66 -2.90
CA CYS A 244 -0.37 -12.13 -3.10
C CYS A 244 -0.48 -13.66 -3.03
N ARG A 245 0.56 -14.39 -3.48
CA ARG A 245 0.58 -15.87 -3.38
C ARG A 245 0.51 -16.34 -1.93
N GLU A 246 1.20 -15.68 -1.02
CA GLU A 246 1.17 -16.01 0.41
C GLU A 246 -0.09 -15.47 1.10
N SER A 247 -0.44 -14.20 0.87
CA SER A 247 -1.41 -13.48 1.69
C SER A 247 -2.87 -13.67 1.28
N LEU A 248 -3.19 -14.05 0.03
CA LEU A 248 -4.57 -14.30 -0.38
C LEU A 248 -5.22 -15.43 0.43
N ALA A 249 -4.55 -16.58 0.47
CA ALA A 249 -5.07 -17.73 1.20
C ALA A 249 -5.13 -17.44 2.71
N ASP A 250 -4.18 -16.68 3.26
CA ASP A 250 -4.21 -16.26 4.66
C ASP A 250 -5.46 -15.42 4.96
N GLY A 251 -5.76 -14.41 4.12
CA GLY A 251 -6.96 -13.59 4.24
C GLY A 251 -8.26 -14.41 4.16
N LEU A 252 -8.38 -15.26 3.16
CA LEU A 252 -9.54 -16.14 2.99
C LEU A 252 -9.74 -17.07 4.19
N LYS A 253 -8.68 -17.74 4.65
CA LYS A 253 -8.76 -18.72 5.76
C LYS A 253 -9.07 -18.05 7.10
N ARG A 254 -8.45 -16.93 7.42
CA ARG A 254 -8.74 -16.18 8.65
C ARG A 254 -10.15 -15.62 8.65
N ALA A 255 -10.64 -15.13 7.51
CA ALA A 255 -12.00 -14.62 7.41
C ALA A 255 -13.04 -15.73 7.55
N THR A 256 -12.89 -16.83 6.82
CA THR A 256 -13.98 -17.78 6.57
C THR A 256 -13.81 -19.12 7.26
N ASP A 257 -12.56 -19.51 7.55
CA ASP A 257 -12.21 -20.85 8.05
C ASP A 257 -12.66 -22.02 7.14
N VAL A 258 -12.90 -21.72 5.84
CA VAL A 258 -13.30 -22.74 4.87
C VAL A 258 -12.09 -23.49 4.30
N MET A 259 -12.29 -24.74 3.98
CA MET A 259 -11.32 -25.53 3.23
C MET A 259 -11.31 -25.07 1.77
N ILE A 260 -10.12 -24.69 1.25
CA ILE A 260 -9.94 -24.25 -0.13
C ILE A 260 -9.85 -25.44 -1.10
N ALA A 261 -9.25 -26.56 -0.66
CA ALA A 261 -9.09 -27.75 -1.49
C ALA A 261 -10.43 -28.24 -2.05
N GLY A 262 -10.42 -28.60 -3.33
CA GLY A 262 -11.60 -29.12 -4.06
C GLY A 262 -12.60 -28.05 -4.50
N LYS A 263 -12.51 -26.82 -4.02
CA LYS A 263 -13.37 -25.71 -4.47
C LYS A 263 -13.01 -25.24 -5.87
N VAL A 264 -13.98 -24.67 -6.56
CA VAL A 264 -13.76 -23.92 -7.80
C VAL A 264 -13.54 -22.46 -7.45
N ALA A 265 -12.44 -21.89 -7.90
CA ALA A 265 -12.10 -20.49 -7.67
C ALA A 265 -11.94 -19.74 -8.99
N CYS A 266 -12.63 -18.63 -9.13
CA CYS A 266 -12.51 -17.70 -10.26
C CYS A 266 -11.60 -16.55 -9.86
N VAL A 267 -10.46 -16.39 -10.55
CA VAL A 267 -9.54 -15.25 -10.38
C VAL A 267 -9.71 -14.32 -11.57
N CYS A 268 -10.15 -13.10 -11.30
CA CYS A 268 -10.39 -12.09 -12.33
C CYS A 268 -9.11 -11.27 -12.54
N GLY A 269 -8.43 -11.50 -13.66
CA GLY A 269 -7.15 -10.91 -14.02
C GLY A 269 -5.96 -11.87 -13.87
N TYR A 270 -4.95 -11.73 -14.74
CA TYR A 270 -3.72 -12.55 -14.71
C TYR A 270 -2.44 -11.71 -14.88
N GLY A 271 -2.46 -10.46 -14.40
CA GLY A 271 -1.27 -9.67 -14.11
C GLY A 271 -0.49 -10.26 -12.93
N ASP A 272 0.51 -9.58 -12.39
CA ASP A 272 1.34 -10.12 -11.30
C ASP A 272 0.50 -10.50 -10.05
N VAL A 273 -0.47 -9.67 -9.66
CA VAL A 273 -1.40 -9.96 -8.57
C VAL A 273 -2.27 -11.20 -8.88
N GLY A 274 -2.81 -11.27 -10.09
CA GLY A 274 -3.64 -12.40 -10.54
C GLY A 274 -2.85 -13.71 -10.60
N LYS A 275 -1.61 -13.68 -11.11
CA LYS A 275 -0.69 -14.84 -11.11
C LYS A 275 -0.45 -15.34 -9.68
N GLY A 276 -0.06 -14.44 -8.78
CA GLY A 276 0.12 -14.79 -7.37
C GLY A 276 -1.13 -15.42 -6.77
N SER A 277 -2.29 -14.80 -6.99
CA SER A 277 -3.58 -15.25 -6.48
C SER A 277 -3.99 -16.63 -7.02
N ALA A 278 -3.83 -16.86 -8.33
CA ALA A 278 -4.15 -18.11 -8.96
C ALA A 278 -3.27 -19.27 -8.42
N PHE A 279 -1.96 -19.01 -8.30
CA PHE A 279 -1.04 -19.98 -7.71
C PHE A 279 -1.27 -20.22 -6.22
N SER A 280 -1.69 -19.21 -5.46
CA SER A 280 -2.11 -19.34 -4.06
C SER A 280 -3.21 -20.41 -3.93
N LEU A 281 -4.30 -20.20 -4.65
CA LEU A 281 -5.47 -21.09 -4.58
C LEU A 281 -5.18 -22.50 -5.16
N LYS A 282 -4.42 -22.57 -6.26
CA LYS A 282 -3.97 -23.86 -6.84
C LYS A 282 -3.08 -24.63 -5.85
N GLY A 283 -2.18 -23.92 -5.14
CA GLY A 283 -1.31 -24.52 -4.12
C GLY A 283 -2.09 -25.14 -2.95
N PHE A 284 -3.26 -24.61 -2.63
CA PHE A 284 -4.19 -25.19 -1.64
C PHE A 284 -5.16 -26.23 -2.23
N GLY A 285 -5.01 -26.60 -3.50
CA GLY A 285 -5.81 -27.66 -4.14
C GLY A 285 -7.15 -27.19 -4.70
N ALA A 286 -7.35 -25.89 -4.94
CA ALA A 286 -8.50 -25.39 -5.68
C ALA A 286 -8.37 -25.70 -7.18
N ARG A 287 -9.51 -25.85 -7.85
CA ARG A 287 -9.63 -25.79 -9.31
C ARG A 287 -9.79 -24.32 -9.71
N VAL A 288 -8.76 -23.76 -10.34
CA VAL A 288 -8.71 -22.33 -10.62
C VAL A 288 -9.09 -22.05 -12.07
N ILE A 289 -10.04 -21.15 -12.25
CA ILE A 289 -10.44 -20.55 -13.53
C ILE A 289 -9.95 -19.10 -13.51
N VAL A 290 -9.31 -18.68 -14.59
CA VAL A 290 -8.81 -17.30 -14.77
C VAL A 290 -9.67 -16.56 -15.79
N THR A 291 -10.02 -15.31 -15.51
CA THR A 291 -10.59 -14.42 -16.53
C THR A 291 -9.57 -13.36 -16.92
N GLU A 292 -9.40 -13.06 -18.19
CA GLU A 292 -8.40 -12.11 -18.65
C GLU A 292 -8.81 -11.43 -19.96
N ILE A 293 -8.40 -10.18 -20.14
CA ILE A 293 -8.64 -9.40 -21.36
C ILE A 293 -7.40 -9.31 -22.25
N ASP A 294 -6.19 -9.42 -21.65
CA ASP A 294 -4.93 -9.41 -22.40
C ASP A 294 -4.64 -10.80 -22.95
N PRO A 295 -4.57 -10.96 -24.29
CA PRO A 295 -4.33 -12.25 -24.91
C PRO A 295 -2.99 -12.89 -24.53
N ILE A 296 -1.98 -12.09 -24.17
CA ILE A 296 -0.67 -12.60 -23.75
C ILE A 296 -0.79 -13.22 -22.35
N ASN A 297 -1.40 -12.51 -21.41
CA ASN A 297 -1.62 -13.04 -20.07
C ASN A 297 -2.58 -14.25 -20.09
N ALA A 298 -3.62 -14.22 -20.91
CA ALA A 298 -4.53 -15.35 -21.08
C ALA A 298 -3.80 -16.60 -21.62
N LEU A 299 -2.91 -16.42 -22.61
CA LEU A 299 -2.09 -17.51 -23.14
C LEU A 299 -1.12 -18.05 -22.08
N GLN A 300 -0.49 -17.18 -21.28
CA GLN A 300 0.36 -17.61 -20.17
C GLN A 300 -0.43 -18.43 -19.14
N ALA A 301 -1.62 -17.97 -18.73
CA ALA A 301 -2.47 -18.70 -17.80
C ALA A 301 -2.79 -20.11 -18.31
N ALA A 302 -3.14 -20.24 -19.60
CA ALA A 302 -3.41 -21.54 -20.23
C ALA A 302 -2.17 -22.44 -20.26
N MET A 303 -0.96 -21.90 -20.59
CA MET A 303 0.30 -22.64 -20.57
C MET A 303 0.69 -23.10 -19.16
N GLU A 304 0.32 -22.34 -18.12
CA GLU A 304 0.57 -22.69 -16.71
C GLU A 304 -0.48 -23.64 -16.12
N GLY A 305 -1.41 -24.11 -16.99
CA GLY A 305 -2.39 -25.16 -16.67
C GLY A 305 -3.60 -24.65 -15.89
N PHE A 306 -3.99 -23.40 -16.14
CA PHE A 306 -5.27 -22.86 -15.69
C PHE A 306 -6.33 -22.94 -16.80
N GLU A 307 -7.58 -23.16 -16.43
CA GLU A 307 -8.69 -22.88 -17.33
C GLU A 307 -8.82 -21.36 -17.51
N VAL A 308 -8.94 -20.89 -18.76
CA VAL A 308 -9.20 -19.49 -19.06
C VAL A 308 -10.60 -19.38 -19.67
N ASN A 309 -11.45 -18.58 -19.03
CA ASN A 309 -12.86 -18.46 -19.42
C ASN A 309 -13.42 -17.07 -19.06
N THR A 310 -14.69 -16.81 -19.33
CA THR A 310 -15.36 -15.57 -18.92
C THR A 310 -15.95 -15.69 -17.50
N LEU A 311 -16.12 -14.57 -16.82
CA LEU A 311 -16.74 -14.53 -15.50
C LEU A 311 -18.15 -15.14 -15.52
N GLU A 312 -18.93 -14.80 -16.54
CA GLU A 312 -20.32 -15.26 -16.70
C GLU A 312 -20.43 -16.80 -16.76
N SER A 313 -19.44 -17.47 -17.34
CA SER A 313 -19.40 -18.94 -17.42
C SER A 313 -19.19 -19.63 -16.07
N THR A 314 -18.71 -18.89 -15.07
CA THR A 314 -18.39 -19.41 -13.73
C THR A 314 -19.49 -19.21 -12.70
N LEU A 315 -20.49 -18.35 -12.98
CA LEU A 315 -21.45 -17.83 -11.97
C LEU A 315 -22.27 -18.90 -11.24
N GLY A 316 -22.57 -20.03 -11.87
CA GLY A 316 -23.30 -21.15 -11.23
C GLY A 316 -22.41 -22.18 -10.57
N THR A 317 -21.08 -22.10 -10.74
CA THR A 317 -20.16 -23.19 -10.39
C THR A 317 -19.05 -22.79 -9.41
N ALA A 318 -18.52 -21.58 -9.51
CA ALA A 318 -17.42 -21.15 -8.65
C ALA A 318 -17.89 -20.88 -7.20
N ASP A 319 -17.07 -21.33 -6.27
CA ASP A 319 -17.26 -21.18 -4.82
C ASP A 319 -16.58 -19.91 -4.29
N ILE A 320 -15.48 -19.48 -4.94
CA ILE A 320 -14.66 -18.33 -4.54
C ILE A 320 -14.43 -17.47 -5.76
N TYR A 321 -14.63 -16.16 -5.60
CA TYR A 321 -14.31 -15.13 -6.60
C TYR A 321 -13.32 -14.14 -6.02
N VAL A 322 -12.23 -13.88 -6.76
CA VAL A 322 -11.18 -12.94 -6.38
C VAL A 322 -10.92 -11.95 -7.50
N THR A 323 -11.09 -10.66 -7.24
CA THR A 323 -10.73 -9.60 -8.19
C THR A 323 -9.30 -9.14 -8.00
N THR A 324 -8.56 -8.91 -9.10
CA THR A 324 -7.11 -8.63 -9.11
C THR A 324 -6.71 -7.66 -10.23
N THR A 325 -7.67 -6.93 -10.82
CA THR A 325 -7.47 -6.24 -12.10
C THR A 325 -7.01 -4.80 -11.98
N GLY A 326 -7.24 -4.16 -10.83
CA GLY A 326 -7.05 -2.72 -10.67
C GLY A 326 -8.02 -1.86 -11.50
N ASN A 327 -9.07 -2.50 -12.08
CA ASN A 327 -10.10 -1.84 -12.88
C ASN A 327 -11.36 -1.61 -12.02
N ARG A 328 -12.49 -1.29 -12.64
CA ARG A 328 -13.75 -1.05 -11.93
C ARG A 328 -14.84 -2.00 -12.44
N ASP A 329 -15.84 -2.25 -11.60
CA ASP A 329 -17.07 -2.96 -11.98
C ASP A 329 -16.83 -4.35 -12.60
N ILE A 330 -15.81 -5.06 -12.14
CA ILE A 330 -15.50 -6.43 -12.60
C ILE A 330 -16.58 -7.39 -12.12
N ILE A 331 -16.94 -7.34 -10.83
CA ILE A 331 -18.07 -8.07 -10.28
C ILE A 331 -19.22 -7.10 -10.06
N THR A 332 -20.25 -7.22 -10.91
CA THR A 332 -21.46 -6.38 -10.85
C THR A 332 -22.51 -6.99 -9.92
N LEU A 333 -23.52 -6.20 -9.54
CA LEU A 333 -24.68 -6.69 -8.79
C LEU A 333 -25.40 -7.83 -9.53
N GLU A 334 -25.48 -7.77 -10.87
CA GLU A 334 -26.09 -8.82 -11.67
C GLU A 334 -25.30 -10.14 -11.60
N HIS A 335 -23.97 -10.07 -11.60
CA HIS A 335 -23.12 -11.22 -11.39
C HIS A 335 -23.38 -11.82 -10.00
N MET A 336 -23.39 -11.02 -8.94
CA MET A 336 -23.62 -11.46 -7.57
C MET A 336 -24.96 -12.17 -7.39
N ARG A 337 -26.02 -11.68 -8.05
CA ARG A 337 -27.35 -12.31 -8.06
C ARG A 337 -27.37 -13.71 -8.69
N ARG A 338 -26.43 -14.01 -9.57
CA ARG A 338 -26.35 -15.28 -10.33
C ARG A 338 -25.31 -16.25 -9.80
N MET A 339 -24.48 -15.82 -8.86
CA MET A 339 -23.47 -16.67 -8.22
C MET A 339 -24.12 -17.88 -7.52
N LYS A 340 -23.34 -18.94 -7.36
CA LYS A 340 -23.69 -20.10 -6.56
C LYS A 340 -24.07 -19.68 -5.14
N ASP A 341 -25.03 -20.40 -4.53
CA ASP A 341 -25.37 -20.18 -3.14
C ASP A 341 -24.14 -20.32 -2.24
N GLN A 342 -23.95 -19.37 -1.32
CA GLN A 342 -22.83 -19.27 -0.40
C GLN A 342 -21.46 -19.05 -1.07
N ALA A 343 -21.45 -18.49 -2.28
CA ALA A 343 -20.20 -18.06 -2.92
C ALA A 343 -19.48 -16.98 -2.08
N ILE A 344 -18.17 -17.09 -2.01
CA ILE A 344 -17.30 -16.12 -1.32
C ILE A 344 -16.71 -15.16 -2.34
N VAL A 345 -16.89 -13.88 -2.12
CA VAL A 345 -16.40 -12.79 -3.00
C VAL A 345 -15.41 -11.93 -2.24
N CYS A 346 -14.26 -11.71 -2.81
CA CYS A 346 -13.23 -10.83 -2.24
C CYS A 346 -12.42 -10.13 -3.32
N ASN A 347 -11.73 -9.09 -2.89
CA ASN A 347 -10.81 -8.32 -3.71
C ASN A 347 -9.41 -8.34 -3.08
N ILE A 348 -8.37 -8.38 -3.90
CA ILE A 348 -6.98 -8.21 -3.48
C ILE A 348 -6.29 -7.08 -4.29
N GLY A 349 -7.03 -6.40 -5.16
CA GLY A 349 -6.63 -5.13 -5.78
C GLY A 349 -6.67 -3.99 -4.77
N HIS A 350 -5.96 -2.91 -5.05
CA HIS A 350 -5.76 -1.81 -4.09
C HIS A 350 -7.07 -1.12 -3.69
N PHE A 351 -7.99 -0.83 -4.63
CA PHE A 351 -9.25 -0.14 -4.36
C PHE A 351 -10.46 -1.08 -4.34
N ASP A 352 -11.53 -0.64 -3.70
CA ASP A 352 -12.79 -1.36 -3.51
C ASP A 352 -13.78 -1.26 -4.70
N ASN A 353 -13.41 -0.60 -5.78
CA ASN A 353 -14.28 -0.34 -6.93
C ASN A 353 -14.35 -1.49 -7.95
N GLU A 354 -13.57 -2.56 -7.77
CA GLU A 354 -13.65 -3.76 -8.63
C GLU A 354 -14.95 -4.53 -8.42
N ILE A 355 -15.55 -4.44 -7.24
CA ILE A 355 -16.83 -5.06 -6.87
C ILE A 355 -17.86 -3.96 -6.65
N GLN A 356 -19.06 -4.07 -7.23
CA GLN A 356 -20.13 -3.08 -7.07
C GLN A 356 -20.78 -3.12 -5.68
N VAL A 357 -19.98 -2.87 -4.62
CA VAL A 357 -20.43 -2.92 -3.23
C VAL A 357 -21.50 -1.87 -2.93
N ASP A 358 -21.37 -0.66 -3.47
CA ASP A 358 -22.37 0.39 -3.28
C ASP A 358 -23.74 -0.03 -3.86
N ARG A 359 -23.76 -0.64 -5.05
CA ARG A 359 -25.00 -1.17 -5.63
C ARG A 359 -25.56 -2.34 -4.85
N LEU A 360 -24.69 -3.21 -4.30
CA LEU A 360 -25.11 -4.31 -3.45
C LEU A 360 -25.75 -3.80 -2.15
N ASN A 361 -25.14 -2.81 -1.49
CA ASN A 361 -25.66 -2.20 -0.27
C ASN A 361 -27.01 -1.47 -0.47
N ASN A 362 -27.24 -0.92 -1.66
CA ASN A 362 -28.48 -0.22 -2.04
C ASN A 362 -29.49 -1.14 -2.73
N SER A 363 -29.23 -2.46 -2.80
CA SER A 363 -30.13 -3.44 -3.42
C SER A 363 -31.20 -3.96 -2.43
N ASP A 364 -31.99 -4.90 -2.90
CA ASP A 364 -32.97 -5.67 -2.11
C ASP A 364 -32.34 -6.83 -1.32
N ALA A 365 -31.01 -7.02 -1.37
CA ALA A 365 -30.31 -8.03 -0.60
C ALA A 365 -30.23 -7.64 0.89
N LYS A 366 -30.52 -8.60 1.76
CA LYS A 366 -30.43 -8.41 3.20
C LYS A 366 -28.98 -8.67 3.66
N ARG A 367 -28.31 -7.62 4.15
CA ARG A 367 -26.96 -7.72 4.75
C ARG A 367 -27.04 -8.18 6.22
N VAL A 368 -26.19 -9.12 6.60
CA VAL A 368 -25.91 -9.53 7.97
C VAL A 368 -24.40 -9.57 8.17
N ASN A 369 -23.89 -8.79 9.13
CA ASN A 369 -22.48 -8.92 9.50
C ASN A 369 -22.28 -10.19 10.34
N VAL A 370 -21.52 -11.16 9.83
CA VAL A 370 -21.25 -12.43 10.49
C VAL A 370 -20.18 -12.27 11.56
N LYS A 371 -19.12 -11.55 11.22
CA LYS A 371 -18.02 -11.14 12.10
C LYS A 371 -17.25 -9.98 11.43
N PRO A 372 -16.32 -9.33 12.10
CA PRO A 372 -15.56 -8.24 11.48
C PRO A 372 -15.00 -8.64 10.10
N GLN A 373 -15.22 -7.80 9.11
CA GLN A 373 -14.78 -7.95 7.71
C GLN A 373 -15.40 -9.15 6.96
N TYR A 374 -16.53 -9.68 7.42
CA TYR A 374 -17.20 -10.82 6.84
C TYR A 374 -18.72 -10.63 6.86
N ASP A 375 -19.27 -10.26 5.72
CA ASP A 375 -20.69 -9.97 5.55
C ASP A 375 -21.39 -11.01 4.70
N MET A 376 -22.60 -11.41 5.09
CA MET A 376 -23.49 -12.23 4.31
C MET A 376 -24.58 -11.35 3.70
N TYR A 377 -24.82 -11.52 2.40
CA TYR A 377 -25.93 -10.90 1.67
C TYR A 377 -26.88 -11.98 1.17
N THR A 378 -28.14 -11.90 1.59
CA THR A 378 -29.19 -12.83 1.16
C THR A 378 -30.13 -12.12 0.19
N PHE A 379 -30.23 -12.61 -1.03
CA PHE A 379 -31.13 -12.10 -2.07
C PHE A 379 -32.56 -12.62 -1.90
N PRO A 380 -33.58 -11.94 -2.46
CA PRO A 380 -34.91 -12.51 -2.61
C PRO A 380 -34.87 -13.90 -3.27
N GLY A 381 -35.54 -14.87 -2.68
CA GLY A 381 -35.44 -16.28 -3.12
C GLY A 381 -34.50 -17.15 -2.25
N GLY A 382 -33.83 -16.54 -1.25
CA GLY A 382 -33.10 -17.26 -0.20
C GLY A 382 -31.65 -17.57 -0.51
N ARG A 383 -31.15 -17.29 -1.73
CA ARG A 383 -29.74 -17.48 -2.08
C ARG A 383 -28.86 -16.42 -1.40
N SER A 384 -27.74 -16.84 -0.86
CA SER A 384 -26.81 -15.97 -0.14
C SER A 384 -25.42 -15.97 -0.77
N MET A 385 -24.66 -14.91 -0.54
CA MET A 385 -23.25 -14.82 -0.84
C MET A 385 -22.51 -14.14 0.33
N TYR A 386 -21.22 -14.32 0.38
CA TYR A 386 -20.35 -13.68 1.36
C TYR A 386 -19.45 -12.65 0.69
N LEU A 387 -19.33 -11.47 1.28
CA LEU A 387 -18.39 -10.42 0.88
C LEU A 387 -17.36 -10.23 1.99
N LEU A 388 -16.08 -10.26 1.63
CA LEU A 388 -14.98 -10.06 2.56
C LEU A 388 -14.44 -8.65 2.48
N ALA A 389 -14.07 -8.08 3.63
CA ALA A 389 -13.46 -6.76 3.81
C ALA A 389 -14.22 -5.63 3.08
N GLU A 390 -15.54 -5.77 2.94
CA GLU A 390 -16.39 -4.82 2.20
C GLU A 390 -15.89 -4.53 0.77
N GLY A 391 -15.29 -5.52 0.11
CA GLY A 391 -14.70 -5.39 -1.23
C GLY A 391 -13.31 -4.74 -1.25
N ARG A 392 -12.75 -4.39 -0.11
CA ARG A 392 -11.37 -3.88 0.03
C ARG A 392 -10.36 -5.04 0.06
N LEU A 393 -9.08 -4.72 0.21
CA LEU A 393 -7.97 -5.69 0.28
C LEU A 393 -8.22 -6.80 1.31
N VAL A 394 -8.53 -8.01 0.85
CA VAL A 394 -8.84 -9.15 1.72
C VAL A 394 -7.66 -9.57 2.59
N ASN A 395 -6.45 -9.50 2.07
CA ASN A 395 -5.22 -9.89 2.76
C ASN A 395 -4.87 -8.96 3.92
N LEU A 396 -5.21 -7.68 3.86
CA LEU A 396 -4.99 -6.69 4.92
C LEU A 396 -6.23 -6.50 5.79
N GLY A 397 -7.42 -6.50 5.19
CA GLY A 397 -8.67 -6.37 5.93
C GLY A 397 -8.92 -7.57 6.84
N CYS A 398 -8.73 -8.78 6.33
CA CYS A 398 -9.02 -10.02 7.04
C CYS A 398 -7.79 -10.70 7.67
N ALA A 399 -6.57 -10.29 7.31
CA ALA A 399 -5.31 -10.84 7.81
C ALA A 399 -4.28 -9.74 8.07
N THR A 400 -3.00 -10.03 7.87
CA THR A 400 -1.88 -9.15 8.21
C THR A 400 -1.08 -8.66 7.00
N GLY A 401 -1.55 -8.95 5.78
CA GLY A 401 -0.92 -8.54 4.53
C GLY A 401 0.22 -9.45 4.09
N HIS A 402 1.13 -8.89 3.31
CA HIS A 402 2.28 -9.62 2.77
C HIS A 402 3.33 -9.94 3.82
N PRO A 403 4.07 -11.05 3.67
CA PRO A 403 5.11 -11.45 4.62
C PRO A 403 6.31 -10.49 4.62
N SER A 404 7.01 -10.42 5.75
CA SER A 404 8.08 -9.45 5.99
C SER A 404 9.21 -9.52 4.96
N PHE A 405 9.62 -10.71 4.52
CA PHE A 405 10.68 -10.85 3.51
C PHE A 405 10.31 -10.21 2.17
N VAL A 406 9.05 -10.37 1.74
CA VAL A 406 8.55 -9.75 0.51
C VAL A 406 8.50 -8.23 0.65
N MET A 407 7.95 -7.73 1.78
CA MET A 407 7.89 -6.30 2.03
C MET A 407 9.27 -5.66 2.24
N SER A 408 10.27 -6.44 2.62
CA SER A 408 11.67 -5.98 2.64
C SER A 408 12.15 -5.55 1.26
N ASN A 409 11.76 -6.26 0.18
CA ASN A 409 12.08 -5.85 -1.19
C ASN A 409 11.44 -4.50 -1.53
N SER A 410 10.14 -4.37 -1.35
CA SER A 410 9.38 -3.14 -1.64
C SER A 410 9.92 -1.96 -0.84
N PHE A 411 10.10 -2.13 0.46
CA PHE A 411 10.51 -1.04 1.34
C PHE A 411 12.00 -0.67 1.23
N THR A 412 12.83 -1.58 0.77
CA THR A 412 14.21 -1.24 0.38
C THR A 412 14.19 -0.36 -0.88
N ASN A 413 13.35 -0.67 -1.88
CA ASN A 413 13.13 0.20 -3.04
C ASN A 413 12.63 1.59 -2.61
N GLN A 414 11.62 1.66 -1.72
CA GLN A 414 11.11 2.93 -1.17
C GLN A 414 12.21 3.76 -0.51
N THR A 415 12.99 3.12 0.37
CA THR A 415 14.07 3.80 1.08
C THR A 415 15.15 4.33 0.13
N LEU A 416 15.55 3.54 -0.86
CA LEU A 416 16.51 3.96 -1.88
C LEU A 416 15.95 5.08 -2.76
N ALA A 417 14.67 5.03 -3.12
CA ALA A 417 13.99 6.08 -3.86
C ALA A 417 13.97 7.41 -3.07
N GLN A 418 13.69 7.39 -1.77
CA GLN A 418 13.71 8.58 -0.92
C GLN A 418 15.12 9.18 -0.82
N ILE A 419 16.16 8.34 -0.69
CA ILE A 419 17.55 8.78 -0.69
C ILE A 419 17.92 9.41 -2.03
N ASP A 420 17.53 8.79 -3.13
CA ASP A 420 17.86 9.23 -4.48
C ASP A 420 17.14 10.54 -4.83
N LEU A 421 15.85 10.65 -4.57
CA LEU A 421 15.07 11.88 -4.72
C LEU A 421 15.68 13.05 -3.93
N TRP A 422 16.12 12.80 -2.70
CA TRP A 422 16.70 13.88 -1.87
C TRP A 422 18.09 14.30 -2.33
N ARG A 423 18.97 13.34 -2.62
CA ARG A 423 20.36 13.62 -3.00
C ARG A 423 20.50 14.19 -4.41
N ASN A 424 19.64 13.76 -5.31
CA ASN A 424 19.65 14.13 -6.72
C ASN A 424 18.51 15.11 -7.09
N ARG A 425 17.86 15.74 -6.10
CA ARG A 425 16.69 16.61 -6.30
C ARG A 425 16.86 17.67 -7.39
N ASP A 426 18.09 18.18 -7.56
CA ASP A 426 18.40 19.20 -8.55
C ASP A 426 18.59 18.63 -9.97
N LYS A 427 18.61 17.30 -10.12
CA LYS A 427 18.73 16.59 -11.39
C LYS A 427 17.40 16.10 -11.94
N TYR A 428 16.37 15.98 -11.06
CA TYR A 428 15.05 15.55 -11.46
C TYR A 428 14.20 16.74 -11.90
N ALA A 429 13.79 16.75 -13.18
CA ALA A 429 12.67 17.57 -13.62
C ALA A 429 11.35 16.99 -13.08
N VAL A 430 10.25 17.75 -13.17
CA VAL A 430 8.93 17.21 -12.88
C VAL A 430 8.58 16.11 -13.89
N GLY A 431 8.28 14.92 -13.41
CA GLY A 431 8.00 13.75 -14.23
C GLY A 431 7.93 12.49 -13.39
N VAL A 432 7.54 11.37 -14.01
CA VAL A 432 7.48 10.06 -13.39
C VAL A 432 8.68 9.22 -13.85
N TYR A 433 9.46 8.76 -12.91
CA TYR A 433 10.69 8.01 -13.13
C TYR A 433 10.60 6.62 -12.50
N ARG A 434 11.39 5.69 -12.99
CA ARG A 434 11.62 4.39 -12.35
C ARG A 434 12.94 4.42 -11.59
N LEU A 435 13.04 3.58 -10.56
CA LEU A 435 14.31 3.41 -9.86
C LEU A 435 15.36 2.88 -10.83
N PRO A 436 16.59 3.44 -10.88
CA PRO A 436 17.66 2.98 -11.75
C PRO A 436 17.95 1.49 -11.60
N LYS A 437 18.23 0.78 -12.70
CA LYS A 437 18.40 -0.68 -12.74
C LYS A 437 19.45 -1.19 -11.75
N HIS A 438 20.53 -0.47 -11.56
CA HIS A 438 21.58 -0.85 -10.60
C HIS A 438 21.11 -0.84 -9.16
N LEU A 439 20.13 0.02 -8.80
CA LEU A 439 19.51 0.04 -7.46
C LEU A 439 18.52 -1.11 -7.31
N ASP A 440 17.75 -1.42 -8.34
CA ASP A 440 16.85 -2.58 -8.37
C ASP A 440 17.62 -3.89 -8.19
N GLU A 441 18.78 -4.05 -8.86
CA GLU A 441 19.68 -5.20 -8.65
C GLU A 441 20.32 -5.21 -7.26
N GLU A 442 20.64 -4.05 -6.70
CA GLU A 442 21.17 -3.95 -5.32
C GLU A 442 20.13 -4.44 -4.31
N VAL A 443 18.86 -4.09 -4.48
CA VAL A 443 17.78 -4.63 -3.64
C VAL A 443 17.81 -6.16 -3.63
N ALA A 444 17.86 -6.79 -4.82
CA ALA A 444 17.95 -8.26 -4.91
C ALA A 444 19.19 -8.80 -4.18
N ARG A 445 20.37 -8.20 -4.40
CA ARG A 445 21.63 -8.64 -3.75
C ARG A 445 21.55 -8.63 -2.22
N LEU A 446 20.91 -7.60 -1.64
CA LEU A 446 20.75 -7.48 -0.20
C LEU A 446 19.89 -8.58 0.44
N HIS A 447 19.11 -9.31 -0.37
CA HIS A 447 18.22 -10.38 0.12
C HIS A 447 18.81 -11.79 -0.07
N LEU A 448 19.75 -11.98 -1.01
CA LEU A 448 20.26 -13.30 -1.38
C LEU A 448 20.94 -14.05 -0.23
N GLU A 449 21.70 -13.34 0.58
CA GLU A 449 22.44 -13.94 1.71
C GLU A 449 21.48 -14.60 2.72
N LYS A 450 20.36 -13.93 3.02
CA LYS A 450 19.36 -14.42 3.99
C LYS A 450 18.77 -15.77 3.61
N ILE A 451 18.60 -16.02 2.30
CA ILE A 451 18.06 -17.27 1.76
C ILE A 451 19.16 -18.26 1.33
N GLY A 452 20.41 -17.96 1.63
CA GLY A 452 21.56 -18.84 1.30
C GLY A 452 21.91 -18.93 -0.17
N ALA A 453 21.38 -18.02 -1.01
CA ALA A 453 21.65 -18.01 -2.44
C ALA A 453 23.03 -17.42 -2.77
N LYS A 454 23.75 -18.03 -3.69
CA LYS A 454 25.08 -17.60 -4.15
C LYS A 454 25.05 -17.32 -5.65
N LEU A 455 25.50 -16.13 -6.05
CA LEU A 455 25.61 -15.75 -7.44
C LEU A 455 26.87 -16.33 -8.08
N THR A 456 26.74 -16.81 -9.31
CA THR A 456 27.87 -17.06 -10.21
C THR A 456 28.49 -15.73 -10.62
N LYS A 457 29.82 -15.65 -10.68
CA LYS A 457 30.56 -14.47 -11.13
C LYS A 457 30.97 -14.63 -12.60
N LEU A 458 30.75 -13.58 -13.38
CA LEU A 458 31.24 -13.54 -14.75
C LEU A 458 32.76 -13.39 -14.78
N THR A 459 33.43 -14.10 -15.72
CA THR A 459 34.81 -13.75 -16.10
C THR A 459 34.80 -12.49 -16.99
N LYS A 460 35.95 -11.87 -17.16
CA LYS A 460 36.08 -10.71 -18.07
C LYS A 460 35.72 -11.07 -19.51
N GLU A 461 36.08 -12.26 -19.95
CA GLU A 461 35.73 -12.75 -21.29
C GLU A 461 34.25 -12.94 -21.47
N GLN A 462 33.56 -13.54 -20.45
CA GLN A 462 32.12 -13.72 -20.47
C GLN A 462 31.39 -12.38 -20.47
N ALA A 463 31.82 -11.44 -19.62
CA ALA A 463 31.24 -10.10 -19.54
C ALA A 463 31.43 -9.35 -20.89
N GLY A 464 32.62 -9.45 -21.50
CA GLY A 464 32.91 -8.89 -22.82
C GLY A 464 32.07 -9.48 -23.93
N TYR A 465 31.86 -10.81 -23.92
CA TYR A 465 30.98 -11.49 -24.88
C TYR A 465 29.53 -11.03 -24.79
N LEU A 466 29.02 -10.85 -23.55
CA LEU A 466 27.65 -10.38 -23.29
C LEU A 466 27.47 -8.86 -23.43
N GLY A 467 28.56 -8.10 -23.50
CA GLY A 467 28.51 -6.63 -23.55
C GLY A 467 28.00 -5.99 -22.27
N VAL A 468 28.23 -6.65 -21.09
CA VAL A 468 27.80 -6.15 -19.78
C VAL A 468 28.99 -5.99 -18.84
N PRO A 469 28.91 -5.12 -17.80
CA PRO A 469 29.93 -5.07 -16.75
C PRO A 469 29.98 -6.38 -15.94
N VAL A 470 31.18 -6.73 -15.41
CA VAL A 470 31.38 -7.94 -14.59
C VAL A 470 30.46 -7.91 -13.35
N GLU A 471 30.21 -6.74 -12.78
CA GLU A 471 29.41 -6.54 -11.54
C GLU A 471 27.96 -6.09 -11.82
N GLY A 472 27.53 -6.06 -13.09
CA GLY A 472 26.21 -5.58 -13.49
C GLY A 472 26.16 -4.05 -13.73
N PRO A 473 24.98 -3.50 -14.09
CA PRO A 473 23.73 -4.23 -14.29
C PRO A 473 23.80 -5.21 -15.48
N TYR A 474 23.17 -6.38 -15.29
CA TYR A 474 23.24 -7.48 -16.29
C TYR A 474 22.18 -7.38 -17.39
N LYS A 475 21.21 -6.50 -17.23
CA LYS A 475 20.12 -6.24 -18.18
C LYS A 475 19.98 -4.74 -18.43
N PRO A 476 19.57 -4.34 -19.65
CA PRO A 476 19.32 -2.93 -19.94
C PRO A 476 18.14 -2.37 -19.14
N GLU A 477 18.07 -1.04 -19.03
CA GLU A 477 17.05 -0.32 -18.23
C GLU A 477 15.60 -0.68 -18.58
N HIS A 478 15.32 -0.98 -19.86
CA HIS A 478 13.97 -1.32 -20.32
C HIS A 478 13.56 -2.76 -20.07
N TYR A 479 14.49 -3.65 -19.69
CA TYR A 479 14.20 -5.08 -19.53
C TYR A 479 13.30 -5.33 -18.29
N ARG A 480 12.27 -6.14 -18.50
CA ARG A 480 11.33 -6.63 -17.45
C ARG A 480 11.38 -8.15 -17.43
N TYR A 481 11.66 -8.73 -16.29
CA TYR A 481 11.75 -10.17 -16.04
C TYR A 481 10.41 -10.88 -16.21
#